data_2e26148239d0f26f8a2a0c9b76a39e93
#
_entry.id   2e26148239d0f26f8a2a0c9b76a39e93
#
_cell.length_a   1.000
_cell.length_b   1.000
_cell.length_c   1.000
_cell.angle_alpha   90.00
_cell.angle_beta   90.00
_cell.angle_gamma   90.00
#
_symmetry.space_group_name_H-M   'P 1'
#
loop_
_entity.id
_entity.type
_entity.pdbx_description
1 polymer ?
#
loop_
_entity_poly.entity_id
_entity_poly.type
_entity_poly.pdbx_seq_one_letter_code
_entity_poly.pdbx_strand_id
1 'polypeptide(L)'
;MAIFHMSFSNISAGKGRSAIASAAYRSGEKLFDDKECRHYFYARSVMPESFILIPKNAPAWASNREQLWNEVEKKDRKSNSRYAKEFNVALPIELSVDEQKTLLTKYVQENFVDQGMVADVAIHRDHPDNPHAHVMLTNRPFNPDGTWGQKTKTEYILDSHGNKTKTPAGNVRNRKIWLVDWDKKEKITEWRHNWAASVNQALEQKNIPDRISEKSFVEQGIADTPMQHEGINSKRHERKAFNQQVKNYRKS
;
A
#
# COMPACT_ATOMS: atom_id res chain seq x y z
N MET A 1 23.45 -1.66 6.05
CA MET A 1 23.29 -1.97 4.60
C MET A 1 21.82 -1.88 4.25
N ALA A 2 21.48 -0.92 3.40
CA ALA A 2 20.10 -0.72 2.93
C ALA A 2 19.57 -1.98 2.22
N ILE A 3 18.31 -2.34 2.49
CA ILE A 3 17.66 -3.51 1.89
C ILE A 3 16.40 -3.06 1.15
N PHE A 4 16.12 -3.71 0.01
CA PHE A 4 14.86 -3.54 -0.66
C PHE A 4 13.80 -4.48 -0.06
N HIS A 5 12.76 -3.89 0.51
CA HIS A 5 11.54 -4.61 0.82
C HIS A 5 10.35 -3.72 0.50
N MET A 6 9.48 -4.19 -0.37
CA MET A 6 8.18 -3.57 -0.65
C MET A 6 7.18 -4.64 -1.05
N SER A 7 6.11 -4.78 -0.30
CA SER A 7 5.04 -5.74 -0.58
C SER A 7 3.67 -5.08 -0.58
N PHE A 8 2.81 -5.54 -1.48
CA PHE A 8 1.44 -5.05 -1.62
C PHE A 8 0.42 -6.10 -1.18
N SER A 9 -0.63 -5.66 -0.51
CA SER A 9 -1.78 -6.48 -0.15
C SER A 9 -3.09 -5.70 -0.26
N ASN A 10 -4.23 -6.40 -0.12
CA ASN A 10 -5.53 -5.75 -0.05
C ASN A 10 -6.20 -6.04 1.29
N ILE A 11 -6.81 -5.01 1.85
CA ILE A 11 -7.73 -5.10 2.98
C ILE A 11 -9.12 -5.25 2.38
N SER A 12 -9.81 -6.36 2.67
CA SER A 12 -11.08 -6.66 2.00
C SER A 12 -12.07 -7.35 2.93
N ALA A 13 -13.36 -7.06 2.73
CA ALA A 13 -14.48 -7.70 3.40
C ALA A 13 -14.47 -9.23 3.23
N GLY A 14 -14.20 -9.72 2.02
CA GLY A 14 -14.18 -11.16 1.72
C GLY A 14 -13.11 -11.97 2.46
N LYS A 15 -12.13 -11.28 3.10
CA LYS A 15 -11.14 -11.89 4.00
C LYS A 15 -11.48 -11.62 5.49
N GLY A 16 -12.68 -11.13 5.79
CA GLY A 16 -13.08 -10.78 7.16
C GLY A 16 -12.26 -9.64 7.78
N ARG A 17 -11.65 -8.76 6.96
CA ARG A 17 -10.82 -7.65 7.45
C ARG A 17 -11.62 -6.35 7.42
N SER A 18 -11.53 -5.57 8.52
CA SER A 18 -12.03 -4.20 8.60
C SER A 18 -10.91 -3.21 8.25
N ALA A 19 -11.26 -2.13 7.53
CA ALA A 19 -10.34 -1.03 7.28
C ALA A 19 -10.05 -0.25 8.56
N ILE A 20 -11.07 -0.05 9.42
CA ILE A 20 -10.92 0.62 10.73
C ILE A 20 -9.97 -0.16 11.64
N ALA A 21 -10.21 -1.47 11.82
CA ALA A 21 -9.32 -2.31 12.62
C ALA A 21 -7.89 -2.32 12.10
N SER A 22 -7.74 -2.32 10.77
CA SER A 22 -6.43 -2.27 10.11
C SER A 22 -5.72 -0.93 10.34
N ALA A 23 -6.44 0.18 10.25
CA ALA A 23 -5.91 1.52 10.51
C ALA A 23 -5.53 1.69 12.01
N ALA A 24 -6.40 1.29 12.93
CA ALA A 24 -6.12 1.30 14.37
C ALA A 24 -4.87 0.48 14.73
N TYR A 25 -4.73 -0.72 14.12
CA TYR A 25 -3.56 -1.57 14.34
C TYR A 25 -2.26 -0.90 13.90
N ARG A 26 -2.25 -0.17 12.79
CA ARG A 26 -1.05 0.46 12.23
C ARG A 26 -0.70 1.76 12.90
N SER A 27 -1.69 2.62 13.14
CA SER A 27 -1.48 3.92 13.77
C SER A 27 -1.28 3.85 15.29
N GLY A 28 -1.78 2.78 15.95
CA GLY A 28 -1.86 2.71 17.41
C GLY A 28 -2.99 3.56 18.01
N GLU A 29 -3.80 4.21 17.17
CA GLU A 29 -4.94 5.03 17.63
C GLU A 29 -6.15 4.16 17.99
N LYS A 30 -6.96 4.67 18.91
CA LYS A 30 -8.27 4.09 19.22
C LYS A 30 -9.30 4.66 18.24
N LEU A 31 -9.86 3.79 17.38
CA LEU A 31 -10.81 4.17 16.33
C LEU A 31 -12.15 3.45 16.54
N PHE A 32 -13.24 4.18 16.30
CA PHE A 32 -14.60 3.63 16.36
C PHE A 32 -15.03 3.11 14.98
N ASP A 33 -15.55 1.90 14.94
CA ASP A 33 -16.10 1.26 13.75
C ASP A 33 -17.63 1.42 13.77
N ASP A 34 -18.17 2.23 12.86
CA ASP A 34 -19.60 2.52 12.75
C ASP A 34 -20.42 1.26 12.42
N LYS A 35 -19.86 0.37 11.62
CA LYS A 35 -20.54 -0.86 11.19
C LYS A 35 -20.62 -1.89 12.28
N GLU A 36 -19.54 -2.09 13.03
CA GLU A 36 -19.44 -3.06 14.11
C GLU A 36 -19.89 -2.47 15.46
N CYS A 37 -20.16 -1.15 15.51
CA CYS A 37 -20.54 -0.39 16.72
C CYS A 37 -19.56 -0.62 17.90
N ARG A 38 -18.26 -0.64 17.61
CA ARG A 38 -17.21 -0.85 18.61
C ARG A 38 -15.92 -0.11 18.32
N HIS A 39 -15.11 0.07 19.37
CA HIS A 39 -13.77 0.60 19.23
C HIS A 39 -12.76 -0.52 18.91
N TYR A 40 -11.80 -0.21 18.04
CA TYR A 40 -10.56 -0.95 17.89
C TYR A 40 -9.41 -0.15 18.52
N PHE A 41 -8.62 -0.82 19.33
CA PHE A 41 -7.39 -0.28 19.93
C PHE A 41 -6.39 -1.40 20.11
N TYR A 42 -5.17 -1.15 19.68
CA TYR A 42 -4.04 -2.08 19.78
C TYR A 42 -2.89 -1.39 20.50
N ALA A 43 -2.72 -1.73 21.77
CA ALA A 43 -1.64 -1.15 22.59
C ALA A 43 -0.27 -1.37 21.97
N ARG A 44 0.54 -0.34 21.98
CA ARG A 44 1.91 -0.33 21.45
C ARG A 44 2.87 0.14 22.53
N SER A 45 4.04 -0.53 22.63
CA SER A 45 5.14 -0.06 23.49
C SER A 45 5.82 1.18 22.93
N VAL A 46 5.91 1.28 21.60
CA VAL A 46 6.39 2.46 20.87
C VAL A 46 5.27 2.89 19.93
N MET A 47 4.78 4.11 20.11
CA MET A 47 3.74 4.66 19.25
C MET A 47 4.30 4.95 17.86
N PRO A 48 3.65 4.46 16.79
CA PRO A 48 4.02 4.78 15.43
C PRO A 48 3.86 6.28 15.16
N GLU A 49 4.74 6.83 14.35
CA GLU A 49 4.54 8.13 13.77
C GLU A 49 3.55 7.99 12.61
N SER A 50 2.35 8.60 12.72
CA SER A 50 1.31 8.42 11.72
C SER A 50 0.68 9.72 11.25
N PHE A 51 0.35 9.78 9.96
CA PHE A 51 -0.27 10.94 9.31
C PHE A 51 -1.01 10.52 8.05
N ILE A 52 -1.88 11.42 7.55
CA ILE A 52 -2.65 11.20 6.33
C ILE A 52 -2.27 12.28 5.31
N LEU A 53 -2.05 11.84 4.06
CA LEU A 53 -1.87 12.69 2.90
C LEU A 53 -3.12 12.59 2.02
N ILE A 54 -3.67 13.74 1.64
CA ILE A 54 -4.90 13.82 0.85
C ILE A 54 -4.68 14.55 -0.48
N PRO A 55 -5.31 14.10 -1.59
CA PRO A 55 -5.28 14.82 -2.85
C PRO A 55 -6.06 16.13 -2.77
N LYS A 56 -5.75 17.07 -3.67
CA LYS A 56 -6.29 18.44 -3.66
C LYS A 56 -7.83 18.53 -3.66
N ASN A 57 -8.49 17.57 -4.29
CA ASN A 57 -9.96 17.52 -4.40
C ASN A 57 -10.61 16.65 -3.30
N ALA A 58 -9.84 16.14 -2.36
CA ALA A 58 -10.40 15.42 -1.22
C ALA A 58 -11.06 16.41 -0.23
N PRO A 59 -12.20 16.05 0.35
CA PRO A 59 -12.81 16.85 1.39
C PRO A 59 -11.99 16.83 2.68
N ALA A 60 -12.11 17.86 3.51
CA ALA A 60 -11.31 17.99 4.74
C ALA A 60 -11.43 16.79 5.69
N TRP A 61 -12.60 16.14 5.73
CA TRP A 61 -12.80 14.96 6.57
C TRP A 61 -11.91 13.76 6.18
N ALA A 62 -11.42 13.72 4.94
CA ALA A 62 -10.53 12.62 4.48
C ALA A 62 -9.17 12.63 5.20
N SER A 63 -8.81 13.70 5.90
CA SER A 63 -7.64 13.77 6.78
C SER A 63 -7.89 13.21 8.19
N ASN A 64 -9.15 12.91 8.54
CA ASN A 64 -9.50 12.24 9.79
C ASN A 64 -9.54 10.72 9.55
N ARG A 65 -8.66 9.97 10.22
CA ARG A 65 -8.48 8.52 10.03
C ARG A 65 -9.75 7.72 10.28
N GLU A 66 -10.43 7.98 11.38
CA GLU A 66 -11.66 7.30 11.75
C GLU A 66 -12.77 7.55 10.72
N GLN A 67 -12.98 8.80 10.37
CA GLN A 67 -13.99 9.17 9.38
C GLN A 67 -13.67 8.63 7.99
N LEU A 68 -12.41 8.73 7.55
CA LEU A 68 -11.96 8.23 6.26
C LEU A 68 -12.32 6.75 6.06
N TRP A 69 -11.90 5.90 7.01
CA TRP A 69 -12.07 4.46 6.84
C TRP A 69 -13.51 4.00 7.06
N ASN A 70 -14.28 4.67 7.91
CA ASN A 70 -15.72 4.45 8.02
C ASN A 70 -16.45 4.82 6.72
N GLU A 71 -16.13 5.97 6.10
CA GLU A 71 -16.73 6.37 4.82
C GLU A 71 -16.33 5.43 3.66
N VAL A 72 -15.11 4.86 3.68
CA VAL A 72 -14.70 3.83 2.71
C VAL A 72 -15.56 2.57 2.85
N GLU A 73 -15.73 2.04 4.07
CA GLU A 73 -16.54 0.83 4.31
C GLU A 73 -18.02 1.07 4.02
N LYS A 74 -18.52 2.25 4.35
CA LYS A 74 -19.89 2.67 4.05
C LYS A 74 -20.16 2.79 2.55
N LYS A 75 -19.15 3.17 1.77
CA LYS A 75 -19.24 3.25 0.30
C LYS A 75 -19.14 1.88 -0.37
N ASP A 76 -18.23 1.02 0.09
CA ASP A 76 -17.91 -0.27 -0.52
C ASP A 76 -18.57 -1.45 0.24
N ARG A 77 -19.91 -1.57 0.16
CA ARG A 77 -20.73 -2.48 0.99
C ARG A 77 -20.78 -3.95 0.55
N LYS A 78 -20.24 -4.29 -0.61
CA LYS A 78 -20.33 -5.68 -1.12
C LYS A 78 -19.46 -6.61 -0.28
N SER A 79 -19.90 -7.86 -0.09
CA SER A 79 -19.18 -8.88 0.68
C SER A 79 -17.77 -9.19 0.19
N ASN A 80 -17.45 -8.87 -1.06
CA ASN A 80 -16.13 -9.03 -1.67
C ASN A 80 -15.42 -7.68 -1.90
N SER A 81 -15.89 -6.59 -1.31
CA SER A 81 -15.29 -5.26 -1.48
C SER A 81 -13.86 -5.23 -0.99
N ARG A 82 -13.01 -4.56 -1.76
CA ARG A 82 -11.66 -4.18 -1.37
C ARG A 82 -11.73 -2.78 -0.80
N TYR A 83 -11.50 -2.65 0.50
CA TYR A 83 -11.56 -1.37 1.22
C TYR A 83 -10.32 -0.53 0.96
N ALA A 84 -9.14 -1.13 1.09
CA ALA A 84 -7.87 -0.46 0.87
C ALA A 84 -6.89 -1.35 0.12
N LYS A 85 -5.99 -0.72 -0.64
CA LYS A 85 -4.70 -1.28 -1.01
C LYS A 85 -3.71 -0.89 0.09
N GLU A 86 -2.88 -1.82 0.48
CA GLU A 86 -1.85 -1.60 1.47
C GLU A 86 -0.50 -1.98 0.90
N PHE A 87 0.52 -1.20 1.21
CA PHE A 87 1.89 -1.65 1.07
C PHE A 87 2.67 -1.44 2.37
N ASN A 88 3.66 -2.26 2.57
CA ASN A 88 4.69 -2.05 3.57
C ASN A 88 6.05 -1.93 2.90
N VAL A 89 6.93 -1.13 3.49
CA VAL A 89 8.22 -0.79 2.91
C VAL A 89 9.27 -0.63 4.00
N ALA A 90 10.47 -1.20 3.78
CA ALA A 90 11.61 -0.96 4.65
C ALA A 90 12.17 0.44 4.41
N LEU A 91 12.54 1.12 5.49
CA LEU A 91 13.21 2.42 5.43
C LEU A 91 14.73 2.21 5.61
N PRO A 92 15.57 2.96 4.88
CA PRO A 92 17.02 2.83 5.01
C PRO A 92 17.49 3.29 6.39
N ILE A 93 18.19 2.42 7.12
CA ILE A 93 18.75 2.73 8.44
C ILE A 93 19.90 3.73 8.37
N GLU A 94 20.46 3.91 7.20
CA GLU A 94 21.51 4.85 6.88
C GLU A 94 21.06 6.32 6.89
N LEU A 95 19.75 6.54 6.79
CA LEU A 95 19.12 7.86 6.85
C LEU A 95 18.63 8.15 8.26
N SER A 96 18.70 9.41 8.67
CA SER A 96 18.09 9.86 9.93
C SER A 96 16.57 9.71 9.92
N VAL A 97 15.94 9.79 11.09
CA VAL A 97 14.49 9.71 11.27
C VAL A 97 13.73 10.70 10.38
N ASP A 98 14.20 11.95 10.34
CA ASP A 98 13.58 13.02 9.54
C ASP A 98 13.78 12.79 8.04
N GLU A 99 14.93 12.28 7.63
CA GLU A 99 15.20 11.95 6.23
C GLU A 99 14.37 10.76 5.77
N GLN A 100 14.20 9.73 6.59
CA GLN A 100 13.30 8.61 6.32
C GLN A 100 11.85 9.09 6.12
N LYS A 101 11.37 10.00 7.00
CA LYS A 101 10.04 10.57 6.89
C LYS A 101 9.88 11.40 5.62
N THR A 102 10.86 12.27 5.33
CA THR A 102 10.86 13.12 4.14
C THR A 102 10.85 12.29 2.87
N LEU A 103 11.72 11.28 2.77
CA LEU A 103 11.80 10.35 1.65
C LEU A 103 10.46 9.64 1.42
N LEU A 104 9.88 9.06 2.49
CA LEU A 104 8.61 8.34 2.40
C LEU A 104 7.47 9.27 2.01
N THR A 105 7.38 10.44 2.64
CA THR A 105 6.32 11.43 2.36
C THR A 105 6.36 11.87 0.90
N LYS A 106 7.54 12.22 0.38
CA LYS A 106 7.71 12.58 -1.02
C LYS A 106 7.32 11.44 -1.96
N TYR A 107 7.81 10.25 -1.70
CA TYR A 107 7.48 9.07 -2.50
C TYR A 107 5.96 8.79 -2.53
N VAL A 108 5.31 8.83 -1.37
CA VAL A 108 3.86 8.60 -1.24
C VAL A 108 3.07 9.70 -1.95
N GLN A 109 3.49 10.95 -1.81
CA GLN A 109 2.86 12.07 -2.48
C GLN A 109 2.88 11.90 -4.00
N GLU A 110 4.04 11.69 -4.59
CA GLU A 110 4.24 11.65 -6.05
C GLU A 110 3.59 10.41 -6.69
N ASN A 111 3.65 9.24 -6.04
CA ASN A 111 3.23 7.99 -6.64
C ASN A 111 1.76 7.63 -6.37
N PHE A 112 1.14 8.18 -5.33
CA PHE A 112 -0.22 7.80 -4.93
C PHE A 112 -1.14 9.00 -4.74
N VAL A 113 -0.73 10.00 -3.97
CA VAL A 113 -1.62 11.12 -3.62
C VAL A 113 -1.87 12.02 -4.83
N ASP A 114 -0.84 12.33 -5.61
CA ASP A 114 -0.98 13.11 -6.86
C ASP A 114 -1.75 12.34 -7.94
N GLN A 115 -1.86 11.01 -7.80
CA GLN A 115 -2.71 10.15 -8.63
C GLN A 115 -4.17 10.09 -8.14
N GLY A 116 -4.49 10.73 -7.03
CA GLY A 116 -5.84 10.85 -6.48
C GLY A 116 -6.20 9.89 -5.35
N MET A 117 -5.26 9.13 -4.80
CA MET A 117 -5.47 8.29 -3.62
C MET A 117 -5.28 9.10 -2.34
N VAL A 118 -6.06 8.79 -1.30
CA VAL A 118 -5.68 9.16 0.07
C VAL A 118 -4.70 8.13 0.59
N ALA A 119 -3.66 8.57 1.25
CA ALA A 119 -2.64 7.71 1.85
C ALA A 119 -2.61 7.91 3.38
N ASP A 120 -2.90 6.86 4.12
CA ASP A 120 -2.78 6.77 5.56
C ASP A 120 -1.47 6.05 5.91
N VAL A 121 -0.51 6.81 6.43
CA VAL A 121 0.87 6.40 6.66
C VAL A 121 1.11 6.14 8.14
N ALA A 122 1.76 5.04 8.47
CA ALA A 122 2.25 4.73 9.81
C ALA A 122 3.69 4.22 9.74
N ILE A 123 4.61 4.91 10.37
CA ILE A 123 6.04 4.57 10.44
C ILE A 123 6.32 3.91 11.78
N HIS A 124 6.84 2.69 11.72
CA HIS A 124 7.17 1.86 12.87
C HIS A 124 8.68 1.83 13.09
N ARG A 125 9.11 2.13 14.33
CA ARG A 125 10.51 2.14 14.77
C ARG A 125 10.69 1.40 16.10
N ASP A 126 9.83 0.42 16.37
CA ASP A 126 9.90 -0.46 17.55
C ASP A 126 11.15 -1.36 17.53
N HIS A 127 11.75 -1.59 16.36
CA HIS A 127 13.04 -2.26 16.20
C HIS A 127 14.03 -1.34 15.47
N PRO A 128 15.15 -0.95 16.12
CA PRO A 128 16.13 -0.02 15.54
C PRO A 128 16.70 -0.48 14.17
N ASP A 129 16.90 -1.80 14.02
CA ASP A 129 17.46 -2.38 12.79
C ASP A 129 16.42 -2.63 11.69
N ASN A 130 15.15 -2.28 11.93
CA ASN A 130 14.06 -2.54 11.00
C ASN A 130 13.02 -1.42 11.00
N PRO A 131 13.41 -0.16 10.77
CA PRO A 131 12.44 0.91 10.55
C PRO A 131 11.65 0.60 9.28
N HIS A 132 10.33 0.65 9.38
CA HIS A 132 9.46 0.34 8.26
C HIS A 132 8.17 1.14 8.30
N ALA A 133 7.51 1.26 7.17
CA ALA A 133 6.24 1.95 7.07
C ALA A 133 5.15 1.04 6.51
N HIS A 134 3.95 1.20 7.04
CA HIS A 134 2.71 0.72 6.45
C HIS A 134 1.95 1.90 5.86
N VAL A 135 1.48 1.74 4.64
CA VAL A 135 0.68 2.77 3.96
C VAL A 135 -0.60 2.13 3.45
N MET A 136 -1.72 2.61 3.95
CA MET A 136 -3.04 2.23 3.47
C MET A 136 -3.53 3.28 2.46
N LEU A 137 -3.96 2.82 1.29
CA LEU A 137 -4.38 3.66 0.17
C LEU A 137 -5.85 3.42 -0.14
N THR A 138 -6.60 4.49 -0.40
CA THR A 138 -7.97 4.36 -0.89
C THR A 138 -7.99 3.78 -2.30
N ASN A 139 -9.02 2.99 -2.61
CA ASN A 139 -9.23 2.39 -3.94
C ASN A 139 -10.17 3.23 -4.83
N ARG A 140 -10.60 4.41 -4.36
CA ARG A 140 -11.46 5.34 -5.09
C ARG A 140 -10.82 6.72 -5.13
N PRO A 141 -10.86 7.42 -6.27
CA PRO A 141 -10.54 8.83 -6.32
C PRO A 141 -11.69 9.65 -5.73
N PHE A 142 -11.45 10.92 -5.51
CA PHE A 142 -12.49 11.92 -5.32
C PHE A 142 -12.82 12.63 -6.63
N ASN A 143 -14.10 12.96 -6.84
CA ASN A 143 -14.53 13.87 -7.88
C ASN A 143 -14.12 15.32 -7.53
N PRO A 144 -14.15 16.26 -8.50
CA PRO A 144 -13.86 17.68 -8.24
C PRO A 144 -14.75 18.32 -7.17
N ASP A 145 -15.96 17.80 -6.96
CA ASP A 145 -16.91 18.25 -5.93
C ASP A 145 -16.67 17.62 -4.54
N GLY A 146 -15.60 16.85 -4.36
CA GLY A 146 -15.26 16.18 -3.11
C GLY A 146 -16.09 14.91 -2.82
N THR A 147 -16.93 14.45 -3.72
CA THR A 147 -17.63 13.18 -3.57
C THR A 147 -16.78 12.00 -4.03
N TRP A 148 -17.10 10.78 -3.55
CA TRP A 148 -16.41 9.58 -4.02
C TRP A 148 -16.61 9.32 -5.52
N GLY A 149 -15.52 9.26 -6.24
CA GLY A 149 -15.47 8.86 -7.64
C GLY A 149 -15.73 7.36 -7.84
N GLN A 150 -15.83 6.96 -9.10
CA GLN A 150 -16.04 5.57 -9.50
C GLN A 150 -14.72 4.93 -9.92
N LYS A 151 -14.51 3.66 -9.52
CA LYS A 151 -13.36 2.84 -10.00
C LYS A 151 -13.56 2.42 -11.48
N THR A 152 -14.82 2.23 -11.87
CA THR A 152 -15.20 1.69 -13.19
C THR A 152 -16.52 2.27 -13.64
N LYS A 153 -16.71 2.32 -14.96
CA LYS A 153 -18.02 2.59 -15.57
C LYS A 153 -18.45 1.44 -16.48
N THR A 154 -19.76 1.29 -16.68
CA THR A 154 -20.32 0.38 -17.66
C THR A 154 -20.47 1.12 -18.98
N GLU A 155 -19.90 0.58 -20.05
CA GLU A 155 -20.08 1.08 -21.40
C GLU A 155 -20.90 0.06 -22.20
N TYR A 156 -22.02 0.51 -22.79
CA TYR A 156 -22.85 -0.34 -23.60
C TYR A 156 -22.26 -0.48 -25.00
N ILE A 157 -22.34 -1.71 -25.56
CA ILE A 157 -21.91 -1.97 -26.93
C ILE A 157 -23.08 -1.61 -27.84
N LEU A 158 -22.87 -0.60 -28.69
CA LEU A 158 -23.86 -0.07 -29.60
C LEU A 158 -23.68 -0.69 -30.99
N ASP A 159 -24.79 -0.79 -31.78
CA ASP A 159 -24.76 -1.09 -33.20
C ASP A 159 -24.41 0.16 -34.04
N SER A 160 -24.41 0.03 -35.38
CA SER A 160 -24.15 1.13 -36.32
C SER A 160 -25.17 2.25 -36.26
N HIS A 161 -26.34 2.03 -35.65
CA HIS A 161 -27.43 2.99 -35.48
C HIS A 161 -27.46 3.60 -34.07
N GLY A 162 -26.50 3.27 -33.20
CA GLY A 162 -26.46 3.77 -31.85
C GLY A 162 -27.34 3.04 -30.83
N ASN A 163 -27.96 1.92 -31.19
CA ASN A 163 -28.79 1.12 -30.30
C ASN A 163 -27.96 0.12 -29.51
N LYS A 164 -28.40 -0.17 -28.27
CA LYS A 164 -27.74 -1.17 -27.43
C LYS A 164 -27.90 -2.56 -28.05
N THR A 165 -26.78 -3.23 -28.32
CA THR A 165 -26.78 -4.62 -28.79
C THR A 165 -27.15 -5.60 -27.68
N LYS A 166 -27.72 -6.76 -28.07
CA LYS A 166 -28.11 -7.82 -27.12
C LYS A 166 -27.38 -9.13 -27.41
N THR A 167 -27.23 -9.95 -26.36
CA THR A 167 -26.78 -11.33 -26.49
C THR A 167 -27.91 -12.19 -27.06
N PRO A 168 -27.65 -13.43 -27.54
CA PRO A 168 -28.72 -14.38 -27.95
C PRO A 168 -29.76 -14.62 -26.86
N ALA A 169 -29.39 -14.52 -25.58
CA ALA A 169 -30.28 -14.62 -24.42
C ALA A 169 -31.04 -13.33 -24.08
N GLY A 170 -30.98 -12.29 -24.94
CA GLY A 170 -31.71 -11.03 -24.77
C GLY A 170 -31.06 -10.00 -23.84
N ASN A 171 -29.96 -10.33 -23.17
CA ASN A 171 -29.28 -9.41 -22.26
C ASN A 171 -28.51 -8.32 -23.02
N VAL A 172 -28.55 -7.07 -22.52
CA VAL A 172 -27.80 -5.96 -23.12
C VAL A 172 -26.31 -6.18 -22.99
N ARG A 173 -25.60 -6.13 -24.12
CA ARG A 173 -24.13 -6.23 -24.14
C ARG A 173 -23.48 -4.99 -23.56
N ASN A 174 -22.56 -5.19 -22.69
CA ASN A 174 -21.77 -4.11 -22.09
C ASN A 174 -20.34 -4.59 -21.79
N ARG A 175 -19.45 -3.63 -21.60
CA ARG A 175 -18.10 -3.85 -21.10
C ARG A 175 -17.83 -2.95 -19.92
N LYS A 176 -16.98 -3.42 -19.02
CA LYS A 176 -16.51 -2.67 -17.87
C LYS A 176 -15.28 -1.87 -18.30
N ILE A 177 -15.32 -0.55 -18.11
CA ILE A 177 -14.20 0.34 -18.33
C ILE A 177 -13.62 0.73 -16.97
N TRP A 178 -12.34 0.53 -16.80
CA TRP A 178 -11.61 0.99 -15.62
C TRP A 178 -11.31 2.48 -15.77
N LEU A 179 -11.69 3.29 -14.78
CA LEU A 179 -11.41 4.72 -14.72
C LEU A 179 -10.10 5.04 -14.03
N VAL A 180 -9.57 4.09 -13.26
CA VAL A 180 -8.26 4.14 -12.61
C VAL A 180 -7.49 2.86 -12.94
N ASP A 181 -6.18 2.95 -13.04
CA ASP A 181 -5.29 1.83 -13.40
C ASP A 181 -4.54 1.23 -12.19
N TRP A 182 -4.93 1.63 -10.99
CA TRP A 182 -4.25 1.30 -9.72
C TRP A 182 -4.16 -0.19 -9.38
N ASP A 183 -4.97 -1.03 -10.03
CA ASP A 183 -4.96 -2.50 -9.85
C ASP A 183 -4.20 -3.23 -10.95
N LYS A 184 -3.60 -2.51 -11.91
CA LYS A 184 -2.77 -3.13 -12.95
C LYS A 184 -1.45 -3.64 -12.37
N LYS A 185 -0.98 -4.77 -12.89
CA LYS A 185 0.29 -5.39 -12.47
C LYS A 185 1.49 -4.47 -12.76
N GLU A 186 1.43 -3.77 -13.88
CA GLU A 186 2.46 -2.84 -14.34
C GLU A 186 2.65 -1.69 -13.34
N LYS A 187 1.57 -1.22 -12.70
CA LYS A 187 1.65 -0.18 -11.67
C LYS A 187 2.41 -0.64 -10.42
N ILE A 188 2.24 -1.88 -10.01
CA ILE A 188 3.01 -2.41 -8.87
C ILE A 188 4.50 -2.46 -9.21
N THR A 189 4.85 -2.86 -10.43
CA THR A 189 6.25 -2.87 -10.90
C THR A 189 6.82 -1.45 -10.94
N GLU A 190 6.06 -0.49 -11.49
CA GLU A 190 6.42 0.93 -11.53
C GLU A 190 6.65 1.49 -10.10
N TRP A 191 5.73 1.27 -9.17
CA TRP A 191 5.86 1.73 -7.80
C TRP A 191 7.07 1.14 -7.08
N ARG A 192 7.37 -0.15 -7.29
CA ARG A 192 8.55 -0.80 -6.72
C ARG A 192 9.85 -0.21 -7.28
N HIS A 193 9.89 0.03 -8.59
CA HIS A 193 11.02 0.69 -9.26
C HIS A 193 11.23 2.11 -8.72
N ASN A 194 10.16 2.90 -8.65
CA ASN A 194 10.21 4.29 -8.15
C ASN A 194 10.69 4.35 -6.69
N TRP A 195 10.30 3.37 -5.84
CA TRP A 195 10.82 3.29 -4.48
C TRP A 195 12.32 3.05 -4.45
N ALA A 196 12.81 2.07 -5.21
CA ALA A 196 14.24 1.79 -5.30
C ALA A 196 15.03 3.01 -5.80
N ALA A 197 14.52 3.70 -6.83
CA ALA A 197 15.13 4.91 -7.37
C ALA A 197 15.17 6.05 -6.33
N SER A 198 14.06 6.28 -5.59
CA SER A 198 13.97 7.32 -4.56
C SER A 198 14.94 7.08 -3.41
N VAL A 199 15.04 5.83 -2.93
CA VAL A 199 16.01 5.45 -1.89
C VAL A 199 17.43 5.64 -2.39
N ASN A 200 17.76 5.15 -3.58
CA ASN A 200 19.10 5.26 -4.14
C ASN A 200 19.53 6.72 -4.33
N GLN A 201 18.61 7.59 -4.75
CA GLN A 201 18.87 9.03 -4.85
C GLN A 201 19.15 9.64 -3.46
N ALA A 202 18.39 9.27 -2.44
CA ALA A 202 18.61 9.78 -1.09
C ALA A 202 19.96 9.32 -0.50
N LEU A 203 20.36 8.06 -0.73
CA LEU A 203 21.66 7.53 -0.31
C LEU A 203 22.80 8.22 -1.04
N GLU A 204 22.64 8.48 -2.36
CA GLU A 204 23.65 9.18 -3.16
C GLU A 204 23.89 10.62 -2.67
N GLN A 205 22.82 11.35 -2.36
CA GLN A 205 22.92 12.72 -1.80
C GLN A 205 23.68 12.77 -0.47
N LYS A 206 23.78 11.63 0.23
CA LYS A 206 24.54 11.47 1.47
C LYS A 206 25.92 10.84 1.27
N ASN A 207 26.33 10.61 0.03
CA ASN A 207 27.58 9.91 -0.32
C ASN A 207 27.67 8.50 0.32
N ILE A 208 26.51 7.85 0.51
CA ILE A 208 26.43 6.45 0.98
C ILE A 208 26.54 5.55 -0.25
N PRO A 209 27.47 4.59 -0.29
CA PRO A 209 27.70 3.74 -1.46
C PRO A 209 26.65 2.66 -1.67
N ASP A 210 25.89 2.32 -0.62
CA ASP A 210 24.86 1.29 -0.69
C ASP A 210 23.79 1.63 -1.73
N ARG A 211 23.32 0.59 -2.44
CA ARG A 211 22.21 0.71 -3.41
C ARG A 211 21.25 -0.46 -3.20
N ILE A 212 19.97 -0.20 -3.42
CA ILE A 212 18.92 -1.21 -3.40
C ILE A 212 18.34 -1.43 -4.80
N SER A 213 17.79 -2.62 -5.04
CA SER A 213 17.12 -2.94 -6.30
C SER A 213 15.84 -3.72 -6.03
N GLU A 214 14.79 -3.42 -6.79
CA GLU A 214 13.51 -4.15 -6.81
C GLU A 214 13.60 -5.48 -7.54
N LYS A 215 14.69 -5.70 -8.30
CA LYS A 215 14.92 -6.91 -9.08
C LYS A 215 15.43 -8.04 -8.20
N SER A 216 15.10 -9.28 -8.57
CA SER A 216 15.69 -10.46 -7.93
C SER A 216 17.20 -10.54 -8.18
N PHE A 217 17.93 -11.27 -7.36
CA PHE A 217 19.37 -11.47 -7.54
C PHE A 217 19.69 -12.07 -8.91
N VAL A 218 18.85 -12.99 -9.40
CA VAL A 218 18.99 -13.59 -10.74
C VAL A 218 18.89 -12.51 -11.83
N GLU A 219 17.91 -11.62 -11.75
CA GLU A 219 17.75 -10.52 -12.72
C GLU A 219 18.88 -9.49 -12.65
N GLN A 220 19.53 -9.39 -11.49
CA GLN A 220 20.71 -8.53 -11.29
C GLN A 220 22.03 -9.20 -11.70
N GLY A 221 22.02 -10.49 -12.09
CA GLY A 221 23.22 -11.27 -12.38
C GLY A 221 24.07 -11.56 -11.12
N ILE A 222 23.49 -11.46 -9.93
CA ILE A 222 24.18 -11.72 -8.67
C ILE A 222 24.09 -13.20 -8.34
N ALA A 223 25.25 -13.87 -8.33
CA ALA A 223 25.38 -15.28 -7.97
C ALA A 223 25.40 -15.48 -6.44
N ASP A 224 24.37 -15.00 -5.74
CA ASP A 224 24.22 -15.18 -4.29
C ASP A 224 22.80 -15.63 -3.97
N THR A 225 22.63 -16.21 -2.78
CA THR A 225 21.34 -16.71 -2.31
C THR A 225 20.63 -15.62 -1.49
N PRO A 226 19.44 -15.16 -1.92
CA PRO A 226 18.70 -14.14 -1.18
C PRO A 226 18.17 -14.71 0.15
N MET A 227 18.23 -13.91 1.20
CA MET A 227 17.56 -14.24 2.45
C MET A 227 16.03 -14.20 2.28
N GLN A 228 15.34 -15.02 3.06
CA GLN A 228 13.87 -15.09 3.06
C GLN A 228 13.29 -14.18 4.12
N HIS A 229 12.17 -13.50 3.81
CA HIS A 229 11.40 -12.80 4.82
C HIS A 229 10.85 -13.78 5.85
N GLU A 230 11.23 -13.63 7.13
CA GLU A 230 10.91 -14.59 8.18
C GLU A 230 9.40 -14.67 8.46
N GLY A 231 8.72 -13.52 8.49
CA GLY A 231 7.29 -13.46 8.80
C GLY A 231 6.98 -13.98 10.20
N ILE A 232 5.69 -14.10 10.53
CA ILE A 232 5.19 -14.58 11.83
C ILE A 232 4.45 -15.94 11.76
N ASN A 233 4.44 -16.57 10.60
CA ASN A 233 3.73 -17.84 10.38
C ASN A 233 4.53 -19.06 10.87
N SER A 234 3.91 -20.26 10.80
CA SER A 234 4.52 -21.53 11.24
C SER A 234 5.88 -21.87 10.62
N LYS A 235 6.18 -21.33 9.42
CA LYS A 235 7.48 -21.52 8.74
C LYS A 235 8.57 -20.52 9.14
N ARG A 236 8.33 -19.69 10.15
CA ARG A 236 9.31 -18.69 10.60
C ARG A 236 10.63 -19.32 11.05
N HIS A 237 10.56 -20.43 11.80
CA HIS A 237 11.76 -21.12 12.29
C HIS A 237 12.61 -21.67 11.15
N GLU A 238 11.99 -22.28 10.13
CA GLU A 238 12.68 -22.79 8.93
C GLU A 238 13.39 -21.66 8.18
N ARG A 239 12.70 -20.52 7.96
CA ARG A 239 13.26 -19.35 7.27
C ARG A 239 14.40 -18.72 8.07
N LYS A 240 14.27 -18.66 9.40
CA LYS A 240 15.33 -18.15 10.27
C LYS A 240 16.59 -19.03 10.20
N ALA A 241 16.41 -20.35 10.24
CA ALA A 241 17.51 -21.31 10.09
C ALA A 241 18.18 -21.16 8.71
N PHE A 242 17.40 -21.09 7.64
CA PHE A 242 17.89 -20.85 6.29
C PHE A 242 18.68 -19.53 6.18
N ASN A 243 18.14 -18.44 6.69
CA ASN A 243 18.81 -17.15 6.69
C ASN A 243 20.14 -17.19 7.48
N GLN A 244 20.20 -17.94 8.56
CA GLN A 244 21.44 -18.12 9.32
C GLN A 244 22.50 -18.90 8.52
N GLN A 245 22.10 -19.91 7.76
CA GLN A 245 23.01 -20.63 6.84
C GLN A 245 23.55 -19.69 5.76
N VAL A 246 22.69 -18.88 5.12
CA VAL A 246 23.11 -17.88 4.13
C VAL A 246 24.10 -16.87 4.73
N LYS A 247 23.84 -16.38 5.93
CA LYS A 247 24.77 -15.47 6.65
C LYS A 247 26.12 -16.11 6.93
N ASN A 248 26.12 -17.38 7.32
CA ASN A 248 27.37 -18.11 7.61
C ASN A 248 28.17 -18.32 6.34
N TYR A 249 27.52 -18.70 5.24
CA TYR A 249 28.17 -18.87 3.94
C TYR A 249 28.82 -17.57 3.42
N ARG A 250 28.17 -16.40 3.64
CA ARG A 250 28.71 -15.09 3.24
C ARG A 250 29.92 -14.65 4.07
N LYS A 251 30.17 -15.27 5.22
CA LYS A 251 31.29 -14.96 6.12
C LYS A 251 32.48 -15.86 5.90
N SER A 252 32.28 -17.03 5.24
CA SER A 252 33.33 -17.96 4.86
C SER A 252 34.00 -17.53 3.57
#